data_752d868348db4f2785ba20b25fcd8202
#
_entry.id   752d868348db4f2785ba20b25fcd8202
#
_cell.length_a   1.000
_cell.length_b   1.000
_cell.length_c   1.000
_cell.angle_alpha   90.00
_cell.angle_beta   90.00
_cell.angle_gamma   90.00
#
_symmetry.space_group_name_H-M   'P 1'
#
loop_
_entity.id
_entity.type
_entity.pdbx_description
1 polymer ?
#
loop_
_entity_poly.entity_id
_entity_poly.type
_entity_poly.pdbx_seq_one_letter_code
_entity_poly.pdbx_strand_id
1 'polypeptide(L)'
;GIMDSFFPEASFFTEFERFDRYLDMIKRNGQQIDYVCVCSPNYLHDAHIRFGLKLGCDVICEKPIVLNPWNINSLIQVEKESSNKVHAILQLRLHPSIISLKDRIIKSSSDKIFNIDLKYITSRGKWYHHSWKGDYDKSGGILSNIGIHFFDMLIWIFGDVIDLKKEFEDKSTAKGVIVLEKAKVNWFLSVDYENIP
;
A
#
# COMPACT_ATOMS: atom_id res chain seq x y z
N GLY A 1 -9.95 11.39 24.68
CA GLY A 1 -8.88 10.39 24.44
C GLY A 1 -7.58 11.07 23.99
N ILE A 2 -6.51 10.32 23.71
CA ILE A 2 -5.22 10.92 23.31
C ILE A 2 -5.37 11.77 22.05
N MET A 3 -6.14 11.29 21.08
CA MET A 3 -6.37 12.04 19.82
C MET A 3 -7.03 13.40 20.05
N ASP A 4 -8.00 13.48 20.92
CA ASP A 4 -8.73 14.72 21.21
C ASP A 4 -7.81 15.80 21.83
N SER A 5 -6.75 15.40 22.55
CA SER A 5 -5.79 16.34 23.13
C SER A 5 -4.83 16.90 22.10
N PHE A 6 -4.56 16.17 21.01
CA PHE A 6 -3.71 16.65 19.91
C PHE A 6 -4.50 17.42 18.82
N PHE A 7 -5.77 17.11 18.66
CA PHE A 7 -6.63 17.69 17.63
C PHE A 7 -7.96 18.16 18.22
N PRO A 8 -7.95 19.21 19.07
CA PRO A 8 -9.14 19.65 19.81
C PRO A 8 -10.27 20.14 18.90
N GLU A 9 -9.94 20.63 17.71
CA GLU A 9 -10.93 21.11 16.73
C GLU A 9 -11.49 20.00 15.82
N ALA A 10 -10.99 18.77 15.94
CA ALA A 10 -11.43 17.66 15.11
C ALA A 10 -12.72 17.02 15.65
N SER A 11 -13.63 16.66 14.75
CA SER A 11 -14.80 15.85 15.08
C SER A 11 -14.45 14.36 14.97
N PHE A 12 -14.77 13.59 16.00
CA PHE A 12 -14.49 12.16 16.09
C PHE A 12 -15.77 11.34 16.02
N PHE A 13 -15.74 10.28 15.21
CA PHE A 13 -16.86 9.36 15.03
C PHE A 13 -16.37 7.92 15.24
N THR A 14 -17.17 7.14 15.95
CA THR A 14 -16.94 5.70 16.15
C THR A 14 -17.65 4.85 15.11
N GLU A 15 -18.74 5.39 14.54
CA GLU A 15 -19.56 4.75 13.52
C GLU A 15 -19.40 5.45 12.17
N PHE A 16 -19.14 4.65 11.12
CA PHE A 16 -19.01 5.14 9.75
C PHE A 16 -20.26 5.90 9.28
N GLU A 17 -21.42 5.43 9.65
CA GLU A 17 -22.71 6.05 9.31
C GLU A 17 -22.85 7.49 9.86
N ARG A 18 -22.38 7.73 11.09
CA ARG A 18 -22.38 9.10 11.65
C ARG A 18 -21.39 10.00 10.95
N PHE A 19 -20.22 9.45 10.60
CA PHE A 19 -19.21 10.15 9.83
C PHE A 19 -19.74 10.54 8.45
N ASP A 20 -20.37 9.62 7.73
CA ASP A 20 -20.97 9.85 6.41
C ASP A 20 -22.02 10.98 6.46
N ARG A 21 -22.96 10.91 7.41
CA ARG A 21 -23.98 11.96 7.59
C ARG A 21 -23.37 13.32 7.93
N TYR A 22 -22.31 13.35 8.70
CA TYR A 22 -21.61 14.59 9.03
C TYR A 22 -20.97 15.22 7.80
N LEU A 23 -20.31 14.42 6.96
CA LEU A 23 -19.72 14.90 5.72
C LEU A 23 -20.78 15.41 4.73
N ASP A 24 -21.92 14.74 4.65
CA ASP A 24 -23.04 15.18 3.83
C ASP A 24 -23.60 16.54 4.32
N MET A 25 -23.70 16.73 5.64
CA MET A 25 -24.08 18.02 6.24
C MET A 25 -23.09 19.14 5.90
N ILE A 26 -21.78 18.87 6.01
CA ILE A 26 -20.72 19.84 5.67
C ILE A 26 -20.89 20.30 4.21
N LYS A 27 -21.05 19.34 3.29
CA LYS A 27 -21.23 19.65 1.86
C LYS A 27 -22.50 20.46 1.59
N ARG A 28 -23.63 20.13 2.22
CA ARG A 28 -24.88 20.90 2.09
C ARG A 28 -24.73 22.32 2.59
N ASN A 29 -23.88 22.55 3.57
CA ASN A 29 -23.57 23.89 4.08
C ASN A 29 -22.54 24.64 3.20
N GLY A 30 -22.18 24.11 2.02
CA GLY A 30 -21.30 24.75 1.07
C GLY A 30 -19.81 24.64 1.42
N GLN A 31 -19.44 23.82 2.41
CA GLN A 31 -18.03 23.57 2.73
C GLN A 31 -17.46 22.49 1.80
N GLN A 32 -16.22 22.69 1.36
CA GLN A 32 -15.48 21.72 0.55
C GLN A 32 -14.69 20.79 1.46
N ILE A 33 -14.60 19.54 1.06
CA ILE A 33 -13.69 18.54 1.63
C ILE A 33 -12.62 18.26 0.57
N ASP A 34 -11.37 18.56 0.86
CA ASP A 34 -10.30 18.44 -0.12
C ASP A 34 -9.76 17.01 -0.19
N TYR A 35 -9.58 16.37 0.96
CA TYR A 35 -8.97 15.05 1.06
C TYR A 35 -9.73 14.09 1.98
N VAL A 36 -9.75 12.83 1.60
CA VAL A 36 -10.11 11.71 2.47
C VAL A 36 -8.89 10.80 2.64
N CYS A 37 -8.41 10.66 3.89
CA CYS A 37 -7.32 9.74 4.21
C CYS A 37 -7.87 8.38 4.63
N VAL A 38 -7.54 7.33 3.87
CA VAL A 38 -7.97 5.95 4.12
C VAL A 38 -6.84 5.17 4.79
N CYS A 39 -7.00 4.95 6.11
CA CYS A 39 -6.06 4.19 6.96
C CYS A 39 -6.77 2.98 7.62
N SER A 40 -7.85 2.53 7.04
CA SER A 40 -8.66 1.40 7.51
C SER A 40 -7.95 0.05 7.22
N PRO A 41 -8.49 -1.08 7.67
CA PRO A 41 -8.00 -2.40 7.23
C PRO A 41 -8.06 -2.59 5.71
N ASN A 42 -7.09 -3.31 5.15
CA ASN A 42 -6.87 -3.44 3.71
C ASN A 42 -8.14 -3.80 2.91
N TYR A 43 -8.97 -4.71 3.43
CA TYR A 43 -10.19 -5.16 2.74
C TYR A 43 -11.29 -4.09 2.62
N LEU A 44 -11.15 -2.97 3.32
CA LEU A 44 -12.08 -1.83 3.26
C LEU A 44 -11.60 -0.71 2.33
N HIS A 45 -10.35 -0.76 1.86
CA HIS A 45 -9.75 0.33 1.10
C HIS A 45 -10.55 0.67 -0.16
N ASP A 46 -10.89 -0.31 -0.99
CA ASP A 46 -11.66 -0.07 -2.22
C ASP A 46 -12.99 0.65 -1.95
N ALA A 47 -13.73 0.22 -0.95
CA ALA A 47 -15.01 0.84 -0.58
C ALA A 47 -14.83 2.28 -0.08
N HIS A 48 -13.82 2.52 0.77
CA HIS A 48 -13.56 3.84 1.33
C HIS A 48 -12.96 4.80 0.30
N ILE A 49 -12.16 4.32 -0.66
CA ILE A 49 -11.67 5.12 -1.79
C ILE A 49 -12.87 5.58 -2.63
N ARG A 50 -13.77 4.66 -3.00
CA ARG A 50 -14.98 5.00 -3.75
C ARG A 50 -15.86 6.00 -3.01
N PHE A 51 -15.94 5.88 -1.70
CA PHE A 51 -16.65 6.84 -0.86
C PHE A 51 -16.04 8.24 -0.98
N GLY A 52 -14.71 8.39 -0.82
CA GLY A 52 -14.04 9.68 -0.98
C GLY A 52 -14.22 10.29 -2.37
N LEU A 53 -14.05 9.50 -3.42
CA LEU A 53 -14.25 9.97 -4.80
C LEU A 53 -15.70 10.44 -5.04
N LYS A 54 -16.71 9.73 -4.51
CA LYS A 54 -18.13 10.15 -4.59
C LYS A 54 -18.43 11.42 -3.81
N LEU A 55 -17.68 11.69 -2.74
CA LEU A 55 -17.74 12.96 -2.03
C LEU A 55 -17.15 14.12 -2.82
N GLY A 56 -16.41 13.85 -3.92
CA GLY A 56 -15.71 14.87 -4.68
C GLY A 56 -14.37 15.27 -4.07
N CYS A 57 -13.72 14.36 -3.36
CA CYS A 57 -12.44 14.58 -2.68
C CYS A 57 -11.32 13.80 -3.35
N ASP A 58 -10.10 14.32 -3.31
CA ASP A 58 -8.93 13.48 -3.53
C ASP A 58 -8.77 12.48 -2.39
N VAL A 59 -8.27 11.29 -2.70
CA VAL A 59 -8.14 10.21 -1.72
C VAL A 59 -6.67 9.87 -1.51
N ILE A 60 -6.21 9.92 -0.26
CA ILE A 60 -4.90 9.43 0.15
C ILE A 60 -5.12 8.09 0.86
N CYS A 61 -4.64 6.99 0.28
CA CYS A 61 -4.90 5.66 0.79
C CYS A 61 -3.63 4.92 1.17
N GLU A 62 -3.65 4.28 2.34
CA GLU A 62 -2.65 3.29 2.72
C GLU A 62 -2.65 2.13 1.72
N LYS A 63 -1.49 1.51 1.59
CA LYS A 63 -1.30 0.33 0.75
C LYS A 63 -1.87 -0.94 1.43
N PRO A 64 -2.29 -1.95 0.64
CA PRO A 64 -2.54 -1.93 -0.80
C PRO A 64 -3.84 -1.19 -1.12
N ILE A 65 -3.90 -0.54 -2.26
CA ILE A 65 -5.13 0.16 -2.71
C ILE A 65 -6.32 -0.80 -2.81
N VAL A 66 -6.08 -2.02 -3.30
CA VAL A 66 -7.05 -3.11 -3.40
C VAL A 66 -6.38 -4.42 -3.02
N LEU A 67 -7.17 -5.41 -2.57
CA LEU A 67 -6.69 -6.78 -2.37
C LEU A 67 -6.74 -7.59 -3.66
N ASN A 68 -7.77 -7.36 -4.46
CA ASN A 68 -7.95 -8.06 -5.73
C ASN A 68 -7.55 -7.15 -6.89
N PRO A 69 -6.50 -7.49 -7.67
CA PRO A 69 -6.04 -6.67 -8.80
C PRO A 69 -7.13 -6.36 -9.84
N TRP A 70 -8.12 -7.22 -10.01
CA TRP A 70 -9.25 -6.99 -10.92
C TRP A 70 -10.07 -5.73 -10.58
N ASN A 71 -10.06 -5.31 -9.32
CA ASN A 71 -10.75 -4.10 -8.87
C ASN A 71 -10.06 -2.82 -9.32
N ILE A 72 -8.78 -2.87 -9.70
CA ILE A 72 -8.02 -1.68 -10.16
C ILE A 72 -8.70 -1.02 -11.35
N ASN A 73 -9.08 -1.79 -12.37
CA ASN A 73 -9.71 -1.24 -13.58
C ASN A 73 -11.02 -0.51 -13.26
N SER A 74 -11.84 -1.10 -12.39
CA SER A 74 -13.09 -0.48 -11.92
C SER A 74 -12.81 0.78 -11.09
N LEU A 75 -11.76 0.79 -10.29
CA LEU A 75 -11.39 1.95 -9.48
C LEU A 75 -10.86 3.10 -10.35
N ILE A 76 -10.05 2.80 -11.37
CA ILE A 76 -9.58 3.78 -12.37
C ILE A 76 -10.78 4.43 -13.09
N GLN A 77 -11.82 3.65 -13.40
CA GLN A 77 -13.03 4.20 -14.01
C GLN A 77 -13.73 5.19 -13.08
N VAL A 78 -13.91 4.85 -11.81
CA VAL A 78 -14.52 5.74 -10.81
C VAL A 78 -13.67 7.01 -10.59
N GLU A 79 -12.33 6.87 -10.56
CA GLU A 79 -11.41 8.01 -10.48
C GLU A 79 -11.61 8.97 -11.65
N LYS A 80 -11.66 8.45 -12.88
CA LYS A 80 -11.90 9.27 -14.08
C LYS A 80 -13.25 9.99 -14.06
N GLU A 81 -14.30 9.30 -13.60
CA GLU A 81 -15.65 9.88 -13.52
C GLU A 81 -15.77 10.96 -12.44
N SER A 82 -15.03 10.84 -11.35
CA SER A 82 -15.06 11.80 -10.23
C SER A 82 -14.27 13.08 -10.51
N SER A 83 -13.34 13.07 -11.48
CA SER A 83 -12.33 14.12 -11.70
C SER A 83 -11.36 14.34 -10.53
N ASN A 84 -11.40 13.50 -9.51
CA ASN A 84 -10.51 13.50 -8.35
C ASN A 84 -9.45 12.41 -8.47
N LYS A 85 -8.42 12.42 -7.61
CA LYS A 85 -7.27 11.52 -7.67
C LYS A 85 -7.18 10.59 -6.47
N VAL A 86 -6.60 9.41 -6.73
CA VAL A 86 -6.24 8.44 -5.68
C VAL A 86 -4.72 8.38 -5.55
N HIS A 87 -4.22 8.67 -4.36
CA HIS A 87 -2.80 8.66 -4.02
C HIS A 87 -2.48 7.49 -3.10
N ALA A 88 -1.65 6.55 -3.57
CA ALA A 88 -1.18 5.43 -2.75
C ALA A 88 0.03 5.83 -1.90
N ILE A 89 0.04 5.42 -0.64
CA ILE A 89 1.19 5.64 0.25
C ILE A 89 2.22 4.52 0.05
N LEU A 90 3.29 4.84 -0.68
CA LEU A 90 4.42 3.96 -0.96
C LEU A 90 5.73 4.64 -0.53
N GLN A 91 5.87 4.81 0.77
CA GLN A 91 6.85 5.70 1.41
C GLN A 91 8.32 5.33 1.15
N LEU A 92 8.65 4.09 0.75
CA LEU A 92 10.05 3.73 0.47
C LEU A 92 10.66 4.57 -0.64
N ARG A 93 9.85 5.01 -1.62
CA ARG A 93 10.32 5.90 -2.70
C ARG A 93 10.85 7.25 -2.18
N LEU A 94 10.41 7.68 -1.01
CA LEU A 94 10.82 8.95 -0.40
C LEU A 94 12.04 8.83 0.51
N HIS A 95 12.52 7.62 0.77
CA HIS A 95 13.69 7.43 1.63
C HIS A 95 14.97 7.91 0.95
N PRO A 96 15.79 8.79 1.57
CA PRO A 96 16.95 9.40 0.93
C PRO A 96 17.94 8.39 0.33
N SER A 97 18.18 7.27 1.01
CA SER A 97 19.06 6.21 0.50
C SER A 97 18.49 5.51 -0.74
N ILE A 98 17.16 5.37 -0.84
CA ILE A 98 16.49 4.77 -1.98
C ILE A 98 16.54 5.73 -3.19
N ILE A 99 16.32 7.02 -2.96
CA ILE A 99 16.48 8.05 -3.99
C ILE A 99 17.92 8.05 -4.53
N SER A 100 18.91 8.07 -3.62
CA SER A 100 20.33 8.02 -4.00
C SER A 100 20.70 6.73 -4.77
N LEU A 101 20.12 5.58 -4.37
CA LEU A 101 20.32 4.33 -5.08
C LEU A 101 19.76 4.42 -6.51
N LYS A 102 18.53 4.91 -6.69
CA LYS A 102 17.93 5.12 -8.00
C LYS A 102 18.79 6.00 -8.89
N ASP A 103 19.28 7.12 -8.37
CA ASP A 103 20.15 8.04 -9.13
C ASP A 103 21.43 7.35 -9.62
N ARG A 104 22.03 6.48 -8.79
CA ARG A 104 23.19 5.69 -9.20
C ARG A 104 22.86 4.67 -10.28
N ILE A 105 21.70 4.02 -10.21
CA ILE A 105 21.25 3.06 -11.21
C ILE A 105 20.97 3.76 -12.55
N ILE A 106 20.33 4.92 -12.53
CA ILE A 106 20.07 5.71 -13.75
C ILE A 106 21.39 6.11 -14.44
N LYS A 107 22.41 6.45 -13.67
CA LYS A 107 23.74 6.83 -14.17
C LYS A 107 24.60 5.64 -14.60
N SER A 108 24.19 4.42 -14.33
CA SER A 108 24.92 3.21 -14.74
C SER A 108 24.71 2.93 -16.23
N SER A 109 25.60 2.09 -16.81
CA SER A 109 25.45 1.64 -18.20
C SER A 109 24.07 1.02 -18.45
N SER A 110 23.47 1.29 -19.61
CA SER A 110 22.17 0.76 -20.03
C SER A 110 22.13 -0.77 -20.00
N ASP A 111 23.25 -1.42 -20.33
CA ASP A 111 23.34 -2.88 -20.49
C ASP A 111 23.64 -3.62 -19.19
N LYS A 112 23.82 -2.88 -18.10
CA LYS A 112 24.17 -3.48 -16.81
C LYS A 112 22.93 -4.07 -16.14
N ILE A 113 22.95 -5.39 -15.91
CA ILE A 113 21.97 -6.11 -15.11
C ILE A 113 22.52 -6.35 -13.70
N PHE A 114 21.75 -5.98 -12.71
CA PHE A 114 22.10 -6.14 -11.30
C PHE A 114 21.52 -7.42 -10.74
N ASN A 115 22.33 -8.22 -10.05
CA ASN A 115 21.85 -9.37 -9.27
C ASN A 115 21.66 -8.93 -7.82
N ILE A 116 20.47 -9.13 -7.27
CA ILE A 116 20.05 -8.62 -5.97
C ILE A 116 19.43 -9.75 -5.15
N ASP A 117 19.82 -9.83 -3.89
CA ASP A 117 19.15 -10.63 -2.88
C ASP A 117 18.43 -9.69 -1.90
N LEU A 118 17.09 -9.67 -1.98
CA LEU A 118 16.25 -8.91 -1.07
C LEU A 118 15.73 -9.86 0.01
N LYS A 119 16.09 -9.57 1.26
CA LYS A 119 15.57 -10.30 2.42
C LYS A 119 14.90 -9.31 3.39
N TYR A 120 13.66 -9.61 3.74
CA TYR A 120 12.96 -8.89 4.78
C TYR A 120 12.37 -9.89 5.77
N ILE A 121 12.91 -9.89 6.98
CA ILE A 121 12.50 -10.78 8.05
C ILE A 121 12.15 -9.92 9.25
N THR A 122 10.91 -10.03 9.74
CA THR A 122 10.44 -9.29 10.89
C THR A 122 9.48 -10.14 11.71
N SER A 123 9.88 -10.46 12.93
CA SER A 123 8.97 -11.16 13.84
C SER A 123 7.71 -10.33 14.11
N ARG A 124 6.58 -10.98 14.07
CA ARG A 124 5.31 -10.42 14.51
C ARG A 124 4.81 -11.19 15.72
N GLY A 125 4.32 -10.47 16.73
CA GLY A 125 3.74 -11.09 17.90
C GLY A 125 2.43 -11.85 17.59
N LYS A 126 1.97 -12.66 18.54
CA LYS A 126 0.72 -13.44 18.39
C LYS A 126 -0.49 -12.61 17.93
N TRP A 127 -0.54 -11.34 18.34
CA TRP A 127 -1.58 -10.39 17.93
C TRP A 127 -1.72 -10.25 16.41
N TYR A 128 -0.61 -10.37 15.66
CA TYR A 128 -0.63 -10.26 14.20
C TYR A 128 -1.50 -11.35 13.59
N HIS A 129 -1.31 -12.59 14.02
CA HIS A 129 -2.03 -13.76 13.51
C HIS A 129 -3.50 -13.81 13.95
N HIS A 130 -3.85 -13.13 15.05
CA HIS A 130 -5.24 -13.00 15.52
C HIS A 130 -5.96 -11.76 15.00
N SER A 131 -5.24 -10.82 14.41
CA SER A 131 -5.80 -9.61 13.79
C SER A 131 -6.17 -9.86 12.32
N TRP A 132 -6.86 -8.89 11.71
CA TRP A 132 -7.13 -8.90 10.27
C TRP A 132 -5.86 -9.01 9.42
N LYS A 133 -4.70 -8.62 9.94
CA LYS A 133 -3.40 -8.68 9.23
C LYS A 133 -2.92 -10.11 9.00
N GLY A 134 -3.26 -11.05 9.88
CA GLY A 134 -2.96 -12.47 9.74
C GLY A 134 -4.01 -13.26 8.93
N ASP A 135 -5.12 -12.62 8.60
CA ASP A 135 -6.19 -13.20 7.77
C ASP A 135 -5.90 -12.88 6.29
N TYR A 136 -5.69 -13.91 5.47
CA TYR A 136 -5.34 -13.73 4.05
C TYR A 136 -6.40 -12.96 3.27
N ASP A 137 -7.68 -13.27 3.50
CA ASP A 137 -8.80 -12.65 2.78
C ASP A 137 -8.98 -11.16 3.14
N LYS A 138 -8.46 -10.76 4.29
CA LYS A 138 -8.55 -9.37 4.78
C LYS A 138 -7.29 -8.55 4.54
N SER A 139 -6.13 -9.19 4.53
CA SER A 139 -4.85 -8.51 4.39
C SER A 139 -4.24 -8.61 2.98
N GLY A 140 -4.62 -9.65 2.23
CA GLY A 140 -3.97 -10.05 0.98
C GLY A 140 -2.66 -10.81 1.19
N GLY A 141 -2.42 -11.32 2.42
CA GLY A 141 -1.22 -12.08 2.78
C GLY A 141 0.06 -11.24 2.84
N ILE A 142 1.18 -11.95 2.99
CA ILE A 142 2.49 -11.31 3.15
C ILE A 142 2.92 -10.51 1.91
N LEU A 143 2.55 -10.96 0.72
CA LEU A 143 2.92 -10.29 -0.53
C LEU A 143 2.24 -8.93 -0.67
N SER A 144 0.93 -8.85 -0.45
CA SER A 144 0.17 -7.59 -0.55
C SER A 144 0.38 -6.68 0.64
N ASN A 145 0.53 -7.24 1.85
CA ASN A 145 0.65 -6.43 3.05
C ASN A 145 2.07 -5.91 3.30
N ILE A 146 3.10 -6.68 2.95
CA ILE A 146 4.51 -6.35 3.17
C ILE A 146 5.27 -6.24 1.85
N GLY A 147 5.13 -7.23 0.98
CA GLY A 147 5.88 -7.33 -0.27
C GLY A 147 5.68 -6.14 -1.19
N ILE A 148 4.48 -5.57 -1.22
CA ILE A 148 4.14 -4.43 -2.08
C ILE A 148 5.11 -3.25 -1.93
N HIS A 149 5.58 -2.96 -0.73
CA HIS A 149 6.56 -1.89 -0.50
C HIS A 149 7.88 -2.15 -1.24
N PHE A 150 8.34 -3.39 -1.21
CA PHE A 150 9.61 -3.78 -1.82
C PHE A 150 9.47 -3.94 -3.32
N PHE A 151 8.40 -4.55 -3.79
CA PHE A 151 8.14 -4.70 -5.22
C PHE A 151 7.96 -3.35 -5.90
N ASP A 152 7.21 -2.43 -5.29
CA ASP A 152 7.08 -1.06 -5.76
C ASP A 152 8.43 -0.33 -5.83
N MET A 153 9.23 -0.43 -4.76
CA MET A 153 10.57 0.14 -4.72
C MET A 153 11.48 -0.42 -5.81
N LEU A 154 11.46 -1.74 -6.00
CA LEU A 154 12.28 -2.42 -7.00
C LEU A 154 11.91 -1.99 -8.42
N ILE A 155 10.61 -1.98 -8.75
CA ILE A 155 10.10 -1.52 -10.06
C ILE A 155 10.50 -0.06 -10.28
N TRP A 156 10.32 0.79 -9.28
CA TRP A 156 10.67 2.21 -9.37
C TRP A 156 12.15 2.48 -9.62
N ILE A 157 13.05 1.59 -9.11
CA ILE A 157 14.51 1.73 -9.28
C ILE A 157 15.00 1.09 -10.57
N PHE A 158 14.52 -0.14 -10.89
CA PHE A 158 15.13 -1.02 -11.90
C PHE A 158 14.28 -1.21 -13.16
N GLY A 159 13.13 -0.53 -13.27
CA GLY A 159 12.25 -0.60 -14.44
C GLY A 159 11.18 -1.68 -14.33
N ASP A 160 10.47 -1.91 -15.42
CA ASP A 160 9.30 -2.76 -15.48
C ASP A 160 9.60 -4.24 -15.28
N VAL A 161 8.57 -5.00 -14.90
CA VAL A 161 8.67 -6.44 -14.70
C VAL A 161 8.70 -7.16 -16.05
N ILE A 162 9.76 -7.93 -16.27
CA ILE A 162 9.92 -8.80 -17.44
C ILE A 162 9.40 -10.21 -17.16
N ASP A 163 9.72 -10.75 -15.96
CA ASP A 163 9.30 -12.07 -15.53
C ASP A 163 9.17 -12.14 -14.02
N LEU A 164 8.26 -13.00 -13.54
CA LEU A 164 8.01 -13.21 -12.12
C LEU A 164 7.74 -14.67 -11.82
N LYS A 165 8.52 -15.24 -10.92
CA LYS A 165 8.32 -16.60 -10.41
C LYS A 165 8.13 -16.57 -8.90
N LYS A 166 6.93 -16.89 -8.42
CA LYS A 166 6.69 -17.23 -7.02
C LYS A 166 7.08 -18.69 -6.80
N GLU A 167 8.04 -18.94 -5.92
CA GLU A 167 8.53 -20.29 -5.62
C GLU A 167 7.85 -20.93 -4.43
N PHE A 168 7.47 -20.09 -3.45
CA PHE A 168 6.83 -20.53 -2.22
C PHE A 168 6.01 -19.39 -1.60
N GLU A 169 4.90 -19.75 -0.99
CA GLU A 169 4.10 -18.86 -0.14
C GLU A 169 3.29 -19.68 0.87
N ASP A 170 3.36 -19.28 2.13
CA ASP A 170 2.46 -19.72 3.20
C ASP A 170 1.95 -18.50 3.99
N LYS A 171 1.40 -18.74 5.19
CA LYS A 171 0.81 -17.67 6.03
C LYS A 171 1.83 -16.65 6.54
N SER A 172 3.12 -17.02 6.63
CA SER A 172 4.17 -16.23 7.30
C SER A 172 5.39 -15.98 6.44
N THR A 173 5.54 -16.71 5.33
CA THR A 173 6.76 -16.67 4.52
C THR A 173 6.41 -16.75 3.03
N ALA A 174 7.13 -15.97 2.22
CA ALA A 174 7.06 -16.06 0.76
C ALA A 174 8.43 -15.81 0.15
N LYS A 175 8.73 -16.48 -0.97
CA LYS A 175 9.96 -16.30 -1.73
C LYS A 175 9.76 -16.52 -3.22
N GLY A 176 10.68 -15.96 -4.00
CA GLY A 176 10.68 -16.12 -5.44
C GLY A 176 11.74 -15.28 -6.14
N VAL A 177 11.59 -15.16 -7.43
CA VAL A 177 12.47 -14.37 -8.30
C VAL A 177 11.62 -13.39 -9.09
N ILE A 178 12.09 -12.16 -9.21
CA ILE A 178 11.53 -11.16 -10.12
C ILE A 178 12.65 -10.68 -11.06
N VAL A 179 12.36 -10.63 -12.34
CA VAL A 179 13.25 -10.09 -13.37
C VAL A 179 12.68 -8.75 -13.82
N LEU A 180 13.48 -7.72 -13.67
CA LEU A 180 13.19 -6.34 -14.06
C LEU A 180 14.10 -5.95 -15.23
N GLU A 181 13.82 -4.84 -15.89
CA GLU A 181 14.63 -4.33 -17.01
C GLU A 181 16.13 -4.24 -16.68
N LYS A 182 16.47 -3.83 -15.45
CA LYS A 182 17.86 -3.64 -15.01
C LYS A 182 18.29 -4.55 -13.85
N ALA A 183 17.45 -5.50 -13.39
CA ALA A 183 17.80 -6.35 -12.27
C ALA A 183 17.16 -7.74 -12.33
N LYS A 184 17.89 -8.73 -11.79
CA LYS A 184 17.32 -10.01 -11.36
C LYS A 184 17.38 -10.06 -9.84
N VAL A 185 16.23 -10.20 -9.19
CA VAL A 185 16.11 -10.14 -7.74
C VAL A 185 15.57 -11.46 -7.20
N ASN A 186 16.36 -12.11 -6.36
CA ASN A 186 15.86 -13.16 -5.49
C ASN A 186 15.25 -12.49 -4.26
N TRP A 187 14.02 -12.76 -3.95
CA TRP A 187 13.36 -12.14 -2.80
C TRP A 187 12.87 -13.17 -1.79
N PHE A 188 13.00 -12.83 -0.52
CA PHE A 188 12.53 -13.61 0.62
C PHE A 188 11.90 -12.68 1.65
N LEU A 189 10.65 -12.95 1.99
CA LEU A 189 9.86 -12.19 2.97
C LEU A 189 9.39 -13.13 4.07
N SER A 190 9.55 -12.75 5.33
CA SER A 190 9.02 -13.54 6.44
C SER A 190 8.57 -12.67 7.60
N VAL A 191 7.48 -13.07 8.26
CA VAL A 191 7.01 -12.55 9.53
C VAL A 191 7.19 -13.55 10.67
N ASP A 192 7.87 -14.67 10.40
CA ASP A 192 8.11 -15.72 11.34
C ASP A 192 9.38 -15.46 12.16
N TYR A 193 9.28 -15.68 13.47
CA TYR A 193 10.41 -15.56 14.40
C TYR A 193 11.53 -16.56 14.09
N GLU A 194 11.18 -17.76 13.65
CA GLU A 194 12.16 -18.83 13.36
C GLU A 194 13.11 -18.49 12.20
N ASN A 195 12.73 -17.55 11.35
CA ASN A 195 13.56 -17.11 10.23
C ASN A 195 14.49 -15.92 10.56
N ILE A 196 14.48 -15.43 11.81
CA ILE A 196 15.41 -14.38 12.24
C ILE A 196 16.80 -14.99 12.42
N PRO A 197 17.85 -14.41 11.80
CA PRO A 197 19.22 -14.91 11.91
C PRO A 197 19.77 -14.86 13.33
#